data_2ed9f8d3450fd087e431d1ddae5c0ca3
#
_entry.id   2ed9f8d3450fd087e431d1ddae5c0ca3
#
_cell.length_a   1.000
_cell.length_b   1.000
_cell.length_c   1.000
_cell.angle_alpha   90.00
_cell.angle_beta   90.00
_cell.angle_gamma   90.00
#
_symmetry.space_group_name_H-M   'P 1'
#
loop_
_entity.id
_entity.type
_entity.pdbx_description
1 polymer ?
#
loop_
_entity_poly.entity_id
_entity_poly.type
_entity_poly.pdbx_seq_one_letter_code
_entity_poly.pdbx_strand_id
1 'polypeptide(L)'
;MPLDLSNTLVIGISATALFDMSESDRMFRETYATDPDSAIEKYRAYMLEHENQPLQPGTGYPLVKALLGLNQYRQPDDQSPLVEVVVMSRNSPDTGIRVLNTIRHDKLDITRSAFTAGETVADYLDAFDVDLFLTTNVEDAQKVIDSRFCAAAILKDPPSDASDIPEGQVRIAFDGDAVLFSDQSELVYKTQGMAAFHAQEDAQH
;
A
#
# COMPACT_ATOMS: atom_id res chain seq x y z
N MET A 1 5.04 -19.94 18.21
CA MET A 1 6.03 -18.87 18.39
C MET A 1 5.66 -17.76 17.42
N PRO A 2 5.79 -16.48 17.77
CA PRO A 2 5.64 -15.43 16.80
C PRO A 2 6.68 -15.63 15.66
N LEU A 3 6.31 -15.26 14.44
CA LEU A 3 7.20 -15.32 13.30
C LEU A 3 8.30 -14.28 13.50
N ASP A 4 9.57 -14.65 13.26
CA ASP A 4 10.68 -13.70 13.25
C ASP A 4 10.70 -13.00 11.88
N LEU A 5 10.41 -11.71 11.86
CA LEU A 5 10.34 -10.89 10.65
C LEU A 5 11.56 -9.97 10.45
N SER A 6 12.62 -10.16 11.25
CA SER A 6 13.82 -9.30 11.20
C SER A 6 14.53 -9.24 9.83
N ASN A 7 14.33 -10.27 8.99
CA ASN A 7 14.87 -10.37 7.63
C ASN A 7 13.76 -10.40 6.56
N THR A 8 12.55 -9.94 6.90
CA THR A 8 11.38 -9.92 6.01
C THR A 8 11.04 -8.47 5.69
N LEU A 9 10.83 -8.14 4.42
CA LEU A 9 10.25 -6.86 4.05
C LEU A 9 8.74 -6.93 4.26
N VAL A 10 8.22 -6.19 5.25
CA VAL A 10 6.80 -6.15 5.59
C VAL A 10 6.13 -4.95 4.92
N ILE A 11 5.21 -5.23 4.02
CA ILE A 11 4.46 -4.22 3.26
C ILE A 11 3.04 -4.11 3.83
N GLY A 12 2.70 -2.98 4.43
CA GLY A 12 1.32 -2.62 4.70
C GLY A 12 0.64 -2.07 3.45
N ILE A 13 -0.58 -2.49 3.16
CA ILE A 13 -1.34 -1.95 2.02
C ILE A 13 -2.79 -1.67 2.42
N SER A 14 -3.32 -0.51 2.00
CA SER A 14 -4.74 -0.23 2.18
C SER A 14 -5.62 -1.13 1.29
N ALA A 15 -6.79 -1.51 1.79
CA ALA A 15 -7.73 -2.33 1.01
C ALA A 15 -8.11 -1.68 -0.32
N THR A 16 -8.26 -0.35 -0.34
CA THR A 16 -8.59 0.45 -1.54
C THR A 16 -7.43 0.57 -2.53
N ALA A 17 -6.20 0.35 -2.08
CA ALA A 17 -5.04 0.26 -2.97
C ALA A 17 -4.90 -1.15 -3.55
N LEU A 18 -5.21 -2.19 -2.76
CA LEU A 18 -5.12 -3.58 -3.20
C LEU A 18 -6.25 -3.95 -4.16
N PHE A 19 -7.48 -3.52 -3.87
CA PHE A 19 -8.66 -3.84 -4.68
C PHE A 19 -9.44 -2.59 -5.07
N ASP A 20 -10.13 -2.65 -6.21
CA ASP A 20 -11.06 -1.61 -6.63
C ASP A 20 -12.34 -1.68 -5.78
N MET A 21 -12.49 -0.68 -4.93
CA MET A 21 -13.66 -0.49 -4.08
C MET A 21 -14.50 0.73 -4.50
N SER A 22 -14.29 1.26 -5.70
CA SER A 22 -14.89 2.49 -6.20
C SER A 22 -16.43 2.45 -6.19
N GLU A 23 -17.02 1.29 -6.47
CA GLU A 23 -18.48 1.11 -6.46
C GLU A 23 -19.03 1.25 -5.04
N SER A 24 -18.46 0.54 -4.07
CA SER A 24 -18.90 0.62 -2.67
C SER A 24 -18.65 1.99 -2.06
N ASP A 25 -17.52 2.63 -2.40
CA ASP A 25 -17.19 3.99 -1.95
C ASP A 25 -18.12 5.03 -2.55
N ARG A 26 -18.51 4.86 -3.81
CA ARG A 26 -19.52 5.72 -4.45
C ARG A 26 -20.87 5.60 -3.75
N MET A 27 -21.34 4.39 -3.54
CA MET A 27 -22.60 4.12 -2.84
C MET A 27 -22.60 4.73 -1.42
N PHE A 28 -21.50 4.59 -0.69
CA PHE A 28 -21.33 5.20 0.63
C PHE A 28 -21.45 6.73 0.56
N ARG A 29 -20.72 7.39 -0.36
CA ARG A 29 -20.73 8.85 -0.51
C ARG A 29 -22.10 9.40 -0.91
N GLU A 30 -22.78 8.75 -1.85
CA GLU A 30 -24.14 9.12 -2.28
C GLU A 30 -25.15 8.99 -1.14
N THR A 31 -25.04 7.91 -0.36
CA THR A 31 -25.88 7.71 0.82
C THR A 31 -25.56 8.74 1.90
N TYR A 32 -24.30 8.97 2.19
CA TYR A 32 -23.88 9.94 3.21
C TYR A 32 -24.32 11.36 2.89
N ALA A 33 -24.33 11.74 1.62
CA ALA A 33 -24.79 13.06 1.17
C ALA A 33 -26.30 13.29 1.39
N THR A 34 -27.12 12.22 1.40
CA THR A 34 -28.58 12.30 1.52
C THR A 34 -29.09 11.89 2.90
N ASP A 35 -28.45 10.93 3.54
CA ASP A 35 -28.84 10.33 4.82
C ASP A 35 -27.59 9.86 5.58
N PRO A 36 -26.84 10.76 6.24
CA PRO A 36 -25.60 10.44 6.93
C PRO A 36 -25.76 9.38 8.02
N ASP A 37 -26.91 9.38 8.70
CA ASP A 37 -27.17 8.50 9.86
C ASP A 37 -27.30 7.03 9.43
N SER A 38 -27.78 6.77 8.21
CA SER A 38 -27.91 5.40 7.70
C SER A 38 -26.77 4.94 6.79
N ALA A 39 -25.83 5.83 6.44
CA ALA A 39 -24.79 5.53 5.45
C ALA A 39 -23.90 4.35 5.85
N ILE A 40 -23.50 4.29 7.12
CA ILE A 40 -22.64 3.19 7.63
C ILE A 40 -23.39 1.86 7.59
N GLU A 41 -24.66 1.85 8.02
CA GLU A 41 -25.48 0.63 8.04
C GLU A 41 -25.73 0.10 6.62
N LYS A 42 -26.06 0.98 5.67
CA LYS A 42 -26.27 0.62 4.26
C LYS A 42 -24.98 0.13 3.61
N TYR A 43 -23.85 0.78 3.89
CA TYR A 43 -22.55 0.31 3.42
C TYR A 43 -22.23 -1.10 3.94
N ARG A 44 -22.46 -1.31 5.23
CA ARG A 44 -22.28 -2.61 5.86
C ARG A 44 -23.15 -3.68 5.23
N ALA A 45 -24.45 -3.41 5.07
CA ALA A 45 -25.38 -4.33 4.42
C ALA A 45 -24.94 -4.67 2.98
N TYR A 46 -24.54 -3.67 2.20
CA TYR A 46 -24.02 -3.86 0.85
C TYR A 46 -22.77 -4.76 0.83
N MET A 47 -21.79 -4.50 1.70
CA MET A 47 -20.56 -5.29 1.74
C MET A 47 -20.82 -6.75 2.15
N LEU A 48 -21.76 -6.99 3.08
CA LEU A 48 -22.16 -8.34 3.49
C LEU A 48 -22.95 -9.06 2.39
N GLU A 49 -23.87 -8.39 1.71
CA GLU A 49 -24.61 -8.98 0.58
C GLU A 49 -23.67 -9.44 -0.53
N HIS A 50 -22.56 -8.70 -0.73
CA HIS A 50 -21.58 -8.98 -1.79
C HIS A 50 -20.31 -9.69 -1.28
N GLU A 51 -20.31 -10.22 -0.06
CA GLU A 51 -19.10 -10.77 0.59
C GLU A 51 -18.40 -11.87 -0.20
N ASN A 52 -19.16 -12.65 -1.01
CA ASN A 52 -18.67 -13.73 -1.84
C ASN A 52 -18.42 -13.35 -3.31
N GLN A 53 -18.62 -12.07 -3.65
CA GLN A 53 -18.31 -11.55 -4.99
C GLN A 53 -16.91 -10.95 -4.96
N PRO A 54 -15.93 -11.53 -5.67
CA PRO A 54 -14.56 -11.02 -5.69
C PRO A 54 -14.51 -9.56 -6.16
N LEU A 55 -13.68 -8.77 -5.50
CA LEU A 55 -13.34 -7.42 -5.92
C LEU A 55 -12.41 -7.45 -7.14
N GLN A 56 -12.46 -6.41 -7.96
CA GLN A 56 -11.50 -6.26 -9.05
C GLN A 56 -10.13 -5.83 -8.50
N PRO A 57 -9.02 -6.15 -9.18
CA PRO A 57 -7.69 -5.65 -8.83
C PRO A 57 -7.64 -4.12 -8.76
N GLY A 58 -7.06 -3.59 -7.69
CA GLY A 58 -6.76 -2.17 -7.53
C GLY A 58 -5.39 -1.80 -8.09
N THR A 59 -5.01 -0.52 -7.95
CA THR A 59 -3.75 0.01 -8.49
C THR A 59 -2.50 -0.66 -7.92
N GLY A 60 -2.56 -1.11 -6.66
CA GLY A 60 -1.47 -1.79 -5.97
C GLY A 60 -1.39 -3.29 -6.22
N TYR A 61 -2.43 -3.88 -6.79
CA TYR A 61 -2.51 -5.34 -6.96
C TYR A 61 -1.34 -5.94 -7.76
N PRO A 62 -0.94 -5.39 -8.92
CA PRO A 62 0.19 -5.92 -9.69
C PRO A 62 1.51 -5.88 -8.89
N LEU A 63 1.76 -4.77 -8.17
CA LEU A 63 2.95 -4.63 -7.35
C LEU A 63 2.96 -5.64 -6.20
N VAL A 64 1.85 -5.79 -5.48
CA VAL A 64 1.72 -6.77 -4.39
C VAL A 64 1.95 -8.19 -4.89
N LYS A 65 1.34 -8.56 -6.03
CA LYS A 65 1.53 -9.87 -6.63
C LYS A 65 3.00 -10.13 -7.00
N ALA A 66 3.68 -9.13 -7.57
CA ALA A 66 5.10 -9.23 -7.90
C ALA A 66 5.98 -9.35 -6.65
N LEU A 67 5.70 -8.57 -5.60
CA LEU A 67 6.42 -8.63 -4.32
C LEU A 67 6.25 -9.99 -3.63
N LEU A 68 5.01 -10.51 -3.51
CA LEU A 68 4.76 -11.84 -2.97
C LEU A 68 5.45 -12.94 -3.79
N GLY A 69 5.56 -12.74 -5.12
CA GLY A 69 6.27 -13.64 -6.02
C GLY A 69 7.77 -13.79 -5.71
N LEU A 70 8.39 -12.82 -5.01
CA LEU A 70 9.78 -12.92 -4.58
C LEU A 70 10.02 -14.07 -3.58
N ASN A 71 8.97 -14.50 -2.87
CA ASN A 71 9.07 -15.59 -1.90
C ASN A 71 9.48 -16.94 -2.54
N GLN A 72 9.36 -17.08 -3.87
CA GLN A 72 9.89 -18.26 -4.59
C GLN A 72 11.41 -18.39 -4.49
N TYR A 73 12.12 -17.30 -4.22
CA TYR A 73 13.59 -17.28 -4.08
C TYR A 73 14.06 -17.52 -2.64
N ARG A 74 13.13 -17.76 -1.70
CA ARG A 74 13.45 -18.11 -0.32
C ARG A 74 14.28 -19.39 -0.28
N GLN A 75 15.33 -19.40 0.54
CA GLN A 75 16.13 -20.61 0.73
C GLN A 75 15.35 -21.65 1.52
N PRO A 76 15.60 -22.96 1.32
CA PRO A 76 14.88 -24.02 2.02
C PRO A 76 14.98 -23.96 3.56
N ASP A 77 16.05 -23.41 4.08
CA ASP A 77 16.33 -23.30 5.52
C ASP A 77 15.77 -22.00 6.14
N ASP A 78 15.29 -21.06 5.33
CA ASP A 78 14.69 -19.83 5.84
C ASP A 78 13.33 -20.13 6.47
N GLN A 79 13.14 -19.71 7.72
CA GLN A 79 11.87 -19.90 8.44
C GLN A 79 10.85 -18.81 8.08
N SER A 80 11.31 -17.63 7.67
CA SER A 80 10.50 -16.45 7.37
C SER A 80 10.43 -16.17 5.87
N PRO A 81 9.35 -15.55 5.37
CA PRO A 81 9.28 -15.12 3.97
C PRO A 81 10.25 -13.96 3.70
N LEU A 82 10.64 -13.76 2.43
CA LEU A 82 11.39 -12.57 2.01
C LEU A 82 10.52 -11.32 2.05
N VAL A 83 9.25 -11.48 1.68
CA VAL A 83 8.25 -10.40 1.68
C VAL A 83 6.98 -10.91 2.35
N GLU A 84 6.44 -10.12 3.24
CA GLU A 84 5.10 -10.29 3.79
C GLU A 84 4.23 -9.07 3.45
N VAL A 85 2.96 -9.32 3.16
CA VAL A 85 1.99 -8.25 2.90
C VAL A 85 0.91 -8.29 3.98
N VAL A 86 0.62 -7.14 4.56
CA VAL A 86 -0.43 -6.95 5.57
C VAL A 86 -1.49 -6.01 5.00
N VAL A 87 -2.74 -6.46 4.92
CA VAL A 87 -3.84 -5.56 4.55
C VAL A 87 -4.27 -4.75 5.76
N MET A 88 -4.21 -3.44 5.64
CA MET A 88 -4.58 -2.50 6.69
C MET A 88 -5.69 -1.58 6.20
N SER A 89 -6.85 -1.59 6.85
CA SER A 89 -8.03 -0.88 6.37
C SER A 89 -8.81 -0.25 7.52
N ARG A 90 -9.38 0.93 7.27
CA ARG A 90 -10.32 1.56 8.20
C ARG A 90 -11.71 0.93 8.18
N ASN A 91 -11.95 -0.03 7.33
CA ASN A 91 -13.18 -0.83 7.39
C ASN A 91 -13.32 -1.53 8.75
N SER A 92 -14.56 -1.84 9.13
CA SER A 92 -14.83 -2.74 10.24
C SER A 92 -14.55 -4.20 9.83
N PRO A 93 -14.33 -5.12 10.78
CA PRO A 93 -14.07 -6.52 10.46
C PRO A 93 -15.13 -7.19 9.58
N ASP A 94 -16.39 -6.87 9.78
CA ASP A 94 -17.50 -7.40 9.01
C ASP A 94 -17.55 -6.85 7.57
N THR A 95 -17.23 -5.60 7.35
CA THR A 95 -17.10 -5.05 5.98
C THR A 95 -15.79 -5.48 5.29
N GLY A 96 -14.80 -5.89 6.07
CA GLY A 96 -13.54 -6.48 5.60
C GLY A 96 -13.65 -7.90 5.07
N ILE A 97 -14.74 -8.63 5.35
CA ILE A 97 -14.92 -10.04 4.93
C ILE A 97 -14.78 -10.19 3.41
N ARG A 98 -15.38 -9.29 2.63
CA ARG A 98 -15.28 -9.30 1.17
C ARG A 98 -13.83 -9.19 0.68
N VAL A 99 -13.01 -8.35 1.31
CA VAL A 99 -11.57 -8.22 1.03
C VAL A 99 -10.85 -9.53 1.31
N LEU A 100 -11.09 -10.14 2.48
CA LEU A 100 -10.48 -11.42 2.86
C LEU A 100 -10.91 -12.57 1.94
N ASN A 101 -12.18 -12.59 1.52
CA ASN A 101 -12.68 -13.60 0.59
C ASN A 101 -12.04 -13.42 -0.80
N THR A 102 -11.82 -12.19 -1.25
CA THR A 102 -11.12 -11.91 -2.52
C THR A 102 -9.65 -12.35 -2.45
N ILE A 103 -8.95 -12.07 -1.34
CA ILE A 103 -7.57 -12.55 -1.10
C ILE A 103 -7.49 -14.08 -1.26
N ARG A 104 -8.44 -14.80 -0.63
CA ARG A 104 -8.50 -16.27 -0.74
C ARG A 104 -8.84 -16.75 -2.15
N HIS A 105 -9.80 -16.10 -2.81
CA HIS A 105 -10.21 -16.40 -4.18
C HIS A 105 -9.02 -16.27 -5.14
N ASP A 106 -8.26 -15.20 -5.04
CA ASP A 106 -7.10 -14.89 -5.88
C ASP A 106 -5.83 -15.65 -5.46
N LYS A 107 -5.91 -16.39 -4.34
CA LYS A 107 -4.79 -17.16 -3.77
C LYS A 107 -3.56 -16.30 -3.48
N LEU A 108 -3.79 -15.05 -3.06
CA LEU A 108 -2.71 -14.21 -2.57
C LEU A 108 -2.23 -14.74 -1.21
N ASP A 109 -0.92 -14.87 -1.04
CA ASP A 109 -0.30 -15.30 0.22
C ASP A 109 -0.26 -14.13 1.21
N ILE A 110 -1.45 -13.69 1.65
CA ILE A 110 -1.66 -12.62 2.62
C ILE A 110 -2.41 -13.22 3.80
N THR A 111 -1.72 -13.38 4.93
CA THR A 111 -2.25 -14.04 6.13
C THR A 111 -2.54 -13.08 7.27
N ARG A 112 -2.02 -11.86 7.22
CA ARG A 112 -2.20 -10.84 8.25
C ARG A 112 -3.04 -9.67 7.73
N SER A 113 -3.94 -9.19 8.59
CA SER A 113 -4.78 -8.02 8.27
C SER A 113 -5.17 -7.26 9.53
N ALA A 114 -5.35 -5.94 9.40
CA ALA A 114 -5.89 -5.07 10.43
C ALA A 114 -7.10 -4.31 9.88
N PHE A 115 -8.26 -4.49 10.51
CA PHE A 115 -9.48 -3.74 10.22
C PHE A 115 -9.80 -2.88 11.44
N THR A 116 -9.66 -1.56 11.32
CA THR A 116 -9.59 -0.63 12.46
C THR A 116 -10.92 0.06 12.79
N ALA A 117 -11.98 -0.24 12.03
CA ALA A 117 -13.32 0.33 12.25
C ALA A 117 -13.35 1.87 12.32
N GLY A 118 -12.59 2.53 11.45
CA GLY A 118 -12.52 3.98 11.33
C GLY A 118 -11.27 4.62 11.93
N GLU A 119 -10.57 3.92 12.82
CA GLU A 119 -9.32 4.44 13.39
C GLU A 119 -8.19 4.51 12.35
N THR A 120 -7.22 5.38 12.60
CA THR A 120 -6.08 5.53 11.69
C THR A 120 -5.20 4.28 11.70
N VAL A 121 -4.81 3.81 10.52
CA VAL A 121 -3.89 2.65 10.40
C VAL A 121 -2.49 2.97 10.94
N ALA A 122 -2.11 4.25 10.99
CA ALA A 122 -0.81 4.68 11.49
C ALA A 122 -0.52 4.21 12.92
N ASP A 123 -1.55 4.07 13.76
CA ASP A 123 -1.42 3.65 15.15
C ASP A 123 -1.11 2.14 15.31
N TYR A 124 -1.20 1.37 14.24
CA TYR A 124 -1.03 -0.09 14.26
C TYR A 124 0.19 -0.59 13.49
N LEU A 125 0.94 0.30 12.82
CA LEU A 125 2.08 -0.09 11.98
C LEU A 125 3.17 -0.81 12.77
N ASP A 126 3.50 -0.30 13.97
CA ASP A 126 4.48 -0.90 14.88
C ASP A 126 4.09 -2.35 15.27
N ALA A 127 2.82 -2.55 15.62
CA ALA A 127 2.33 -3.88 16.02
C ALA A 127 2.37 -4.93 14.89
N PHE A 128 2.51 -4.49 13.65
CA PHE A 128 2.59 -5.35 12.48
C PHE A 128 3.98 -5.36 11.84
N ASP A 129 4.97 -4.68 12.43
CA ASP A 129 6.35 -4.57 11.91
C ASP A 129 6.41 -4.05 10.47
N VAL A 130 5.58 -3.05 10.12
CA VAL A 130 5.48 -2.55 8.73
C VAL A 130 6.67 -1.67 8.37
N ASP A 131 7.38 -2.01 7.29
CA ASP A 131 8.52 -1.23 6.76
C ASP A 131 8.09 -0.18 5.74
N LEU A 132 7.06 -0.50 4.94
CA LEU A 132 6.54 0.39 3.90
C LEU A 132 5.01 0.28 3.84
N PHE A 133 4.31 1.42 3.89
CA PHE A 133 2.86 1.47 3.74
C PHE A 133 2.46 2.01 2.37
N LEU A 134 1.61 1.25 1.67
CA LEU A 134 1.09 1.56 0.34
C LEU A 134 -0.39 1.96 0.42
N THR A 135 -0.73 3.11 -0.12
CA THR A 135 -2.12 3.60 -0.12
C THR A 135 -2.42 4.45 -1.35
N THR A 136 -3.69 4.60 -1.69
CA THR A 136 -4.16 5.59 -2.67
C THR A 136 -4.59 6.90 -2.01
N ASN A 137 -4.67 6.93 -0.67
CA ASN A 137 -5.14 8.08 0.09
C ASN A 137 -3.97 8.92 0.61
N VAL A 138 -3.94 10.20 0.20
CA VAL A 138 -2.88 11.15 0.57
C VAL A 138 -2.86 11.43 2.07
N GLU A 139 -4.04 11.54 2.71
CA GLU A 139 -4.14 11.83 4.15
C GLU A 139 -3.63 10.67 5.00
N ASP A 140 -3.92 9.42 4.58
CA ASP A 140 -3.40 8.24 5.27
C ASP A 140 -1.88 8.13 5.12
N ALA A 141 -1.34 8.39 3.92
CA ALA A 141 0.10 8.45 3.70
C ALA A 141 0.77 9.50 4.59
N GLN A 142 0.19 10.70 4.67
CA GLN A 142 0.73 11.78 5.51
C GLN A 142 0.75 11.40 6.99
N LYS A 143 -0.33 10.81 7.51
CA LYS A 143 -0.38 10.35 8.91
C LYS A 143 0.68 9.29 9.20
N VAL A 144 0.94 8.37 8.25
CA VAL A 144 2.00 7.37 8.37
C VAL A 144 3.38 8.04 8.42
N ILE A 145 3.65 9.00 7.52
CA ILE A 145 4.91 9.76 7.51
C ILE A 145 5.09 10.55 8.81
N ASP A 146 4.03 11.20 9.30
CA ASP A 146 4.06 11.97 10.54
C ASP A 146 4.31 11.11 11.79
N SER A 147 3.89 9.83 11.75
CA SER A 147 4.17 8.86 12.81
C SER A 147 5.66 8.51 12.92
N ARG A 148 6.43 8.71 11.85
CA ARG A 148 7.86 8.39 11.74
C ARG A 148 8.20 6.91 11.96
N PHE A 149 7.21 6.04 11.85
CA PHE A 149 7.41 4.61 12.06
C PHE A 149 7.97 3.94 10.81
N CYS A 150 7.35 4.15 9.64
CA CYS A 150 7.79 3.58 8.37
C CYS A 150 7.66 4.57 7.21
N ALA A 151 8.19 4.21 6.06
CA ALA A 151 7.96 4.93 4.82
C ALA A 151 6.52 4.73 4.33
N ALA A 152 6.00 5.71 3.57
CA ALA A 152 4.71 5.58 2.90
C ALA A 152 4.82 5.97 1.42
N ALA A 153 4.04 5.30 0.57
CA ALA A 153 3.94 5.62 -0.84
C ALA A 153 2.47 5.73 -1.27
N ILE A 154 2.19 6.75 -2.08
CA ILE A 154 0.89 6.97 -2.70
C ILE A 154 0.91 6.29 -4.06
N LEU A 155 0.07 5.27 -4.21
CA LEU A 155 -0.10 4.57 -5.47
C LEU A 155 -1.03 5.35 -6.39
N LYS A 156 -0.59 5.53 -7.64
CA LYS A 156 -1.37 6.08 -8.75
C LYS A 156 -1.69 4.96 -9.74
N ASP A 157 -2.40 5.30 -10.79
CA ASP A 157 -2.78 4.33 -11.82
C ASP A 157 -1.56 3.56 -12.32
N PRO A 158 -1.65 2.22 -12.40
CA PRO A 158 -0.55 1.42 -12.94
C PRO A 158 -0.33 1.73 -14.41
N PRO A 159 0.91 1.57 -14.91
CA PRO A 159 1.16 1.67 -16.35
C PRO A 159 0.32 0.64 -17.12
N SER A 160 -0.10 0.99 -18.33
CA SER A 160 -0.95 0.14 -19.19
C SER A 160 -0.32 -1.22 -19.55
N ASP A 161 1.01 -1.30 -19.48
CA ASP A 161 1.85 -2.45 -19.80
C ASP A 161 2.44 -3.15 -18.55
N ALA A 162 1.90 -2.88 -17.36
CA ALA A 162 2.34 -3.52 -16.12
C ALA A 162 2.20 -5.07 -16.15
N SER A 163 1.40 -5.60 -17.08
CA SER A 163 1.25 -7.05 -17.29
C SER A 163 2.48 -7.74 -17.90
N ASP A 164 3.41 -6.97 -18.48
CA ASP A 164 4.58 -7.51 -19.20
C ASP A 164 5.77 -7.78 -18.25
N ILE A 165 5.61 -7.55 -16.95
CA ILE A 165 6.64 -7.89 -15.96
C ILE A 165 6.61 -9.41 -15.74
N PRO A 166 7.72 -10.14 -16.01
CA PRO A 166 7.78 -11.56 -15.74
C PRO A 166 7.49 -11.89 -14.28
N GLU A 167 6.85 -13.04 -14.05
CA GLU A 167 6.56 -13.51 -12.70
C GLU A 167 7.86 -13.64 -11.89
N GLY A 168 7.83 -13.21 -10.63
CA GLY A 168 9.00 -13.23 -9.75
C GLY A 168 10.00 -12.10 -9.99
N GLN A 169 9.64 -11.08 -10.76
CA GLN A 169 10.45 -9.86 -10.91
C GLN A 169 9.70 -8.65 -10.35
N VAL A 170 10.44 -7.79 -9.66
CA VAL A 170 10.01 -6.45 -9.25
C VAL A 170 10.99 -5.46 -9.86
N ARG A 171 10.48 -4.43 -10.54
CA ARG A 171 11.29 -3.35 -11.10
C ARG A 171 10.93 -2.06 -10.38
N ILE A 172 11.89 -1.53 -9.62
CA ILE A 172 11.74 -0.30 -8.87
C ILE A 172 12.81 0.68 -9.35
N ALA A 173 12.38 1.88 -9.75
CA ALA A 173 13.27 3.01 -10.00
C ALA A 173 13.10 4.02 -8.87
N PHE A 174 14.20 4.47 -8.30
CA PHE A 174 14.22 5.54 -7.32
C PHE A 174 14.75 6.81 -7.96
N ASP A 175 14.13 7.94 -7.63
CA ASP A 175 14.73 9.23 -7.93
C ASP A 175 16.00 9.39 -7.07
N GLY A 176 17.04 10.01 -7.64
CA GLY A 176 18.31 10.20 -6.94
C GLY A 176 18.23 11.37 -5.97
N ASP A 177 17.90 12.54 -6.51
CA ASP A 177 17.95 13.80 -5.78
C ASP A 177 16.77 13.92 -4.80
N ALA A 178 17.04 14.35 -3.60
CA ALA A 178 16.07 14.50 -2.50
C ALA A 178 15.33 13.21 -2.10
N VAL A 179 15.70 12.04 -2.65
CA VAL A 179 15.15 10.73 -2.29
C VAL A 179 16.25 9.80 -1.77
N LEU A 180 17.25 9.46 -2.60
CA LEU A 180 18.39 8.63 -2.19
C LEU A 180 19.58 9.47 -1.70
N PHE A 181 19.72 10.68 -2.23
CA PHE A 181 20.79 11.63 -1.90
C PHE A 181 20.19 12.90 -1.26
N SER A 182 21.04 13.81 -0.82
CA SER A 182 20.58 15.09 -0.28
C SER A 182 19.91 15.95 -1.35
N ASP A 183 19.06 16.87 -0.92
CA ASP A 183 18.36 17.83 -1.78
C ASP A 183 19.21 19.07 -2.15
N GLN A 184 20.51 19.06 -1.82
CA GLN A 184 21.38 20.22 -2.02
C GLN A 184 21.46 20.67 -3.46
N SER A 185 21.63 19.74 -4.40
CA SER A 185 21.70 20.01 -5.83
C SER A 185 20.38 20.56 -6.36
N GLU A 186 19.27 19.99 -5.93
CA GLU A 186 17.93 20.45 -6.30
C GLU A 186 17.64 21.86 -5.73
N LEU A 187 18.07 22.13 -4.50
CA LEU A 187 17.93 23.44 -3.86
C LEU A 187 18.70 24.51 -4.64
N VAL A 188 19.94 24.21 -5.08
CA VAL A 188 20.74 25.13 -5.90
C VAL A 188 20.05 25.36 -7.26
N TYR A 189 19.54 24.31 -7.90
CA TYR A 189 18.77 24.46 -9.13
C TYR A 189 17.57 25.39 -8.95
N LYS A 190 16.76 25.18 -7.91
CA LYS A 190 15.54 25.96 -7.64
C LYS A 190 15.83 27.42 -7.26
N THR A 191 16.95 27.68 -6.60
CA THR A 191 17.28 29.02 -6.07
C THR A 191 18.22 29.83 -6.96
N GLN A 192 19.13 29.18 -7.69
CA GLN A 192 20.20 29.82 -8.46
C GLN A 192 20.19 29.45 -9.96
N GLY A 193 19.34 28.48 -10.35
CA GLY A 193 19.16 28.06 -11.73
C GLY A 193 20.16 27.02 -12.24
N MET A 194 19.98 26.59 -13.50
CA MET A 194 20.68 25.46 -14.10
C MET A 194 22.21 25.64 -14.16
N ALA A 195 22.69 26.82 -14.41
CA ALA A 195 24.14 27.10 -14.53
C ALA A 195 24.85 26.89 -13.17
N ALA A 196 24.25 27.28 -12.07
CA ALA A 196 24.80 27.07 -10.74
C ALA A 196 24.73 25.59 -10.33
N PHE A 197 23.65 24.90 -10.72
CA PHE A 197 23.52 23.45 -10.55
C PHE A 197 24.69 22.70 -11.23
N HIS A 198 24.93 22.93 -12.52
CA HIS A 198 26.05 22.29 -13.23
C HIS A 198 27.41 22.59 -12.61
N ALA A 199 27.63 23.86 -12.20
CA ALA A 199 28.89 24.24 -11.56
C ALA A 199 29.11 23.52 -10.21
N GLN A 200 28.05 23.25 -9.48
CA GLN A 200 28.13 22.48 -8.21
C GLN A 200 28.39 21.00 -8.47
N GLU A 201 27.71 20.38 -9.43
CA GLU A 201 27.91 18.98 -9.78
C GLU A 201 29.36 18.75 -10.25
N ASP A 202 29.86 19.62 -11.14
CA ASP A 202 31.25 19.55 -11.62
C ASP A 202 32.30 19.72 -10.50
N ALA A 203 31.96 20.45 -9.43
CA ALA A 203 32.86 20.67 -8.30
C ALA A 203 32.89 19.50 -7.27
N GLN A 204 31.89 18.61 -7.34
CA GLN A 204 31.78 17.45 -6.44
C GLN A 204 32.29 16.14 -7.07
N HIS A 205 32.64 16.16 -8.37
CA HIS A 205 33.32 15.10 -9.08
C HIS A 205 34.84 15.29 -9.04
#